data_12005793cf671dce1c9d964de8fb4984
#
_entry.id   12005793cf671dce1c9d964de8fb4984
#
_cell.length_a   1.000
_cell.length_b   1.000
_cell.length_c   1.000
_cell.angle_alpha   90.00
_cell.angle_beta   90.00
_cell.angle_gamma   90.00
#
_symmetry.space_group_name_H-M   'P 1'
#
loop_
_entity.id
_entity.type
_entity.pdbx_description
1 polymer ?
#
loop_
_entity_poly.entity_id
_entity_poly.type
_entity_poly.pdbx_seq_one_letter_code
_entity_poly.pdbx_strand_id
1 'polypeptide(L)'
;MSRMPNSSTPGVQDSVWIASWQRVARRIRVPLGFLTALIYLFDLWRQAPRPAAVAWSLVLVLPGLWMRAYASGYVKKNRELTQTGPYAFTRNPLYLGSMLMAAGFTLALLSWPVALVIGLGFTAIYVPVIASEERFLRAAFPGFDAYCRRVPRLIPRLTPGTPPLHRGLPSTNEKVTGAAGSFSVSLYLQHREYNAAIGAALLYLSLLFLRPAMEAILHGAR
;
A
#
# COMPACT_ATOMS: atom_id res chain seq x y z
N MET A 1 -37.23 36.24 -14.40
CA MET A 1 -35.99 35.70 -15.00
C MET A 1 -35.09 35.24 -13.85
N SER A 2 -35.21 33.98 -13.48
CA SER A 2 -34.47 33.33 -12.39
C SER A 2 -33.16 32.80 -12.96
N ARG A 3 -32.02 33.34 -12.51
CA ARG A 3 -30.69 32.81 -12.87
C ARG A 3 -30.51 31.47 -12.19
N MET A 4 -30.36 30.41 -12.96
CA MET A 4 -29.88 29.14 -12.46
C MET A 4 -28.47 29.30 -11.88
N PRO A 5 -28.16 28.74 -10.71
CA PRO A 5 -26.82 28.79 -10.18
C PRO A 5 -25.89 27.96 -11.05
N ASN A 6 -24.78 28.58 -11.43
CA ASN A 6 -23.70 27.98 -12.22
C ASN A 6 -23.11 26.79 -11.45
N SER A 7 -23.21 25.58 -12.00
CA SER A 7 -22.87 24.29 -11.39
C SER A 7 -21.36 23.99 -11.37
N SER A 8 -20.51 24.99 -11.25
CA SER A 8 -19.07 24.83 -11.14
C SER A 8 -18.58 25.02 -9.70
N THR A 9 -19.10 24.21 -8.79
CA THR A 9 -18.52 24.09 -7.45
C THR A 9 -17.26 23.20 -7.56
N PRO A 10 -16.07 23.68 -7.15
CA PRO A 10 -14.80 22.94 -7.27
C PRO A 10 -14.86 21.52 -6.70
N GLY A 11 -15.63 21.28 -5.65
CA GLY A 11 -15.77 19.97 -5.02
C GLY A 11 -16.52 18.90 -5.83
N VAL A 12 -17.41 19.28 -6.76
CA VAL A 12 -18.16 18.32 -7.59
C VAL A 12 -17.29 17.84 -8.76
N GLN A 13 -16.54 18.75 -9.35
CA GLN A 13 -15.62 18.44 -10.45
C GLN A 13 -14.49 17.52 -10.01
N ASP A 14 -13.90 17.75 -8.84
CA ASP A 14 -12.88 16.89 -8.24
C ASP A 14 -13.41 15.50 -7.91
N SER A 15 -14.66 15.35 -7.48
CA SER A 15 -15.28 14.07 -7.19
C SER A 15 -15.51 13.21 -8.44
N VAL A 16 -15.88 13.83 -9.55
CA VAL A 16 -16.09 13.16 -10.87
C VAL A 16 -14.74 12.70 -11.44
N TRP A 17 -13.71 13.54 -11.37
CA TRP A 17 -12.36 13.20 -11.84
C TRP A 17 -11.79 11.98 -11.12
N ILE A 18 -11.93 11.92 -9.82
CA ILE A 18 -11.37 10.82 -9.02
C ILE A 18 -12.20 9.54 -9.18
N ALA A 19 -13.52 9.63 -9.32
CA ALA A 19 -14.34 8.46 -9.62
C ALA A 19 -14.03 7.87 -11.00
N SER A 20 -13.77 8.72 -11.99
CA SER A 20 -13.35 8.29 -13.33
C SER A 20 -11.93 7.71 -13.32
N TRP A 21 -10.99 8.33 -12.57
CA TRP A 21 -9.64 7.81 -12.42
C TRP A 21 -9.58 6.46 -11.73
N GLN A 22 -10.41 6.20 -10.72
CA GLN A 22 -10.51 4.90 -10.07
C GLN A 22 -10.95 3.78 -11.02
N ARG A 23 -11.86 4.10 -11.98
CA ARG A 23 -12.24 3.15 -13.03
C ARG A 23 -11.08 2.87 -13.98
N VAL A 24 -10.34 3.91 -14.34
CA VAL A 24 -9.14 3.83 -15.19
C VAL A 24 -8.03 3.06 -14.46
N ALA A 25 -7.73 3.38 -13.20
CA ALA A 25 -6.72 2.71 -12.39
C ALA A 25 -6.99 1.21 -12.23
N ARG A 26 -8.27 0.82 -12.06
CA ARG A 26 -8.66 -0.60 -12.05
C ARG A 26 -8.44 -1.31 -13.39
N ARG A 27 -8.66 -0.61 -14.51
CA ARG A 27 -8.44 -1.16 -15.86
C ARG A 27 -6.96 -1.26 -16.23
N ILE A 28 -6.15 -0.28 -15.79
CA ILE A 28 -4.71 -0.24 -16.10
C ILE A 28 -3.92 -1.21 -15.21
N ARG A 29 -4.44 -1.58 -14.05
CA ARG A 29 -3.74 -2.45 -13.09
C ARG A 29 -3.28 -3.78 -13.71
N VAL A 30 -4.13 -4.41 -14.51
CA VAL A 30 -3.83 -5.70 -15.15
C VAL A 30 -2.79 -5.54 -16.26
N PRO A 31 -2.95 -4.67 -17.28
CA PRO A 31 -1.93 -4.47 -18.30
C PRO A 31 -0.60 -3.95 -17.74
N LEU A 32 -0.62 -3.12 -16.69
CA LEU A 32 0.61 -2.68 -16.03
C LEU A 32 1.32 -3.85 -15.33
N GLY A 33 0.57 -4.77 -14.72
CA GLY A 33 1.13 -5.99 -14.15
C GLY A 33 1.80 -6.88 -15.21
N PHE A 34 1.16 -7.07 -16.37
CA PHE A 34 1.76 -7.79 -17.50
C PHE A 34 3.01 -7.10 -18.05
N LEU A 35 2.97 -5.78 -18.23
CA LEU A 35 4.13 -5.01 -18.68
C LEU A 35 5.30 -5.17 -17.69
N THR A 36 5.03 -5.04 -16.39
CA THR A 36 6.06 -5.23 -15.36
C THR A 36 6.63 -6.64 -15.40
N ALA A 37 5.78 -7.65 -15.58
CA ALA A 37 6.21 -9.05 -15.69
C ALA A 37 7.08 -9.29 -16.95
N LEU A 38 6.72 -8.70 -18.10
CA LEU A 38 7.51 -8.80 -19.32
C LEU A 38 8.90 -8.13 -19.16
N ILE A 39 8.96 -6.94 -18.58
CA ILE A 39 10.22 -6.24 -18.32
C ILE A 39 11.05 -7.05 -17.32
N TYR A 40 10.43 -7.59 -16.27
CA TYR A 40 11.09 -8.45 -15.30
C TYR A 40 11.71 -9.70 -15.95
N LEU A 41 10.97 -10.42 -16.79
CA LEU A 41 11.46 -11.59 -17.50
C LEU A 41 12.58 -11.25 -18.48
N PHE A 42 12.45 -10.14 -19.18
CA PHE A 42 13.48 -9.62 -20.08
C PHE A 42 14.79 -9.28 -19.34
N ASP A 43 14.69 -8.58 -18.20
CA ASP A 43 15.86 -8.28 -17.38
C ASP A 43 16.52 -9.53 -16.82
N LEU A 44 15.71 -10.48 -16.35
CA LEU A 44 16.20 -11.75 -15.82
C LEU A 44 16.91 -12.59 -16.90
N TRP A 45 16.42 -12.50 -18.15
CA TRP A 45 17.09 -13.13 -19.29
C TRP A 45 18.43 -12.48 -19.63
N ARG A 46 18.49 -11.12 -19.58
CA ARG A 46 19.70 -10.36 -19.90
C ARG A 46 20.78 -10.44 -18.82
N GLN A 47 20.41 -10.38 -17.57
CA GLN A 47 21.35 -10.26 -16.45
C GLN A 47 20.98 -11.21 -15.32
N ALA A 48 22.01 -11.91 -14.80
CA ALA A 48 21.83 -12.67 -13.56
C ALA A 48 21.64 -11.70 -12.38
N PRO A 49 20.66 -11.91 -11.50
CA PRO A 49 20.53 -11.14 -10.27
C PRO A 49 21.82 -11.26 -9.45
N ARG A 50 22.31 -10.13 -8.95
CA ARG A 50 23.50 -10.10 -8.09
C ARG A 50 23.13 -10.59 -6.69
N PRO A 51 23.78 -11.65 -6.14
CA PRO A 51 23.42 -12.19 -4.82
C PRO A 51 23.44 -11.12 -3.71
N ALA A 52 24.39 -10.20 -3.75
CA ALA A 52 24.47 -9.08 -2.82
C ALA A 52 23.25 -8.16 -2.92
N ALA A 53 22.77 -7.83 -4.13
CA ALA A 53 21.58 -6.99 -4.31
C ALA A 53 20.31 -7.69 -3.83
N VAL A 54 20.19 -8.99 -4.08
CA VAL A 54 19.11 -9.83 -3.57
C VAL A 54 19.13 -9.85 -2.04
N ALA A 55 20.30 -10.02 -1.41
CA ALA A 55 20.43 -9.98 0.05
C ALA A 55 20.06 -8.60 0.62
N TRP A 56 20.56 -7.51 0.06
CA TRP A 56 20.24 -6.16 0.49
C TRP A 56 18.76 -5.80 0.30
N SER A 57 18.10 -6.35 -0.71
CA SER A 57 16.67 -6.13 -0.94
C SER A 57 15.80 -6.61 0.23
N LEU A 58 16.24 -7.64 0.95
CA LEU A 58 15.53 -8.16 2.13
C LEU A 58 15.40 -7.11 3.25
N VAL A 59 16.36 -6.18 3.34
CA VAL A 59 16.31 -5.06 4.32
C VAL A 59 15.09 -4.17 4.11
N LEU A 60 14.54 -4.13 2.90
CA LEU A 60 13.31 -3.39 2.57
C LEU A 60 12.09 -4.30 2.53
N VAL A 61 12.22 -5.48 1.95
CA VAL A 61 11.06 -6.39 1.76
C VAL A 61 10.56 -6.95 3.09
N LEU A 62 11.44 -7.36 3.99
CA LEU A 62 11.02 -7.93 5.29
C LEU A 62 10.28 -6.90 6.17
N PRO A 63 10.79 -5.65 6.38
CA PRO A 63 10.01 -4.63 7.06
C PRO A 63 8.71 -4.27 6.35
N GLY A 64 8.68 -4.29 5.00
CA GLY A 64 7.48 -4.07 4.21
C GLY A 64 6.40 -5.13 4.47
N LEU A 65 6.78 -6.41 4.46
CA LEU A 65 5.91 -7.53 4.81
C LEU A 65 5.41 -7.44 6.25
N TRP A 66 6.32 -7.19 7.19
CA TRP A 66 5.97 -7.03 8.60
C TRP A 66 4.98 -5.89 8.81
N MET A 67 5.23 -4.72 8.19
CA MET A 67 4.34 -3.55 8.27
C MET A 67 2.94 -3.89 7.76
N ARG A 68 2.82 -4.60 6.64
CA ARG A 68 1.53 -5.02 6.09
C ARG A 68 0.81 -6.00 7.01
N ALA A 69 1.52 -7.04 7.44
CA ALA A 69 0.96 -8.04 8.36
C ALA A 69 0.47 -7.39 9.66
N TYR A 70 1.30 -6.52 10.24
CA TYR A 70 0.98 -5.81 11.47
C TYR A 70 -0.20 -4.86 11.30
N ALA A 71 -0.22 -4.06 10.22
CA ALA A 71 -1.31 -3.13 9.96
C ALA A 71 -2.65 -3.81 9.70
N SER A 72 -2.65 -4.94 9.02
CA SER A 72 -3.88 -5.68 8.71
C SER A 72 -4.57 -6.27 9.94
N GLY A 73 -3.80 -6.61 10.98
CA GLY A 73 -4.34 -7.09 12.24
C GLY A 73 -4.99 -6.01 13.11
N TYR A 74 -4.81 -4.72 12.77
CA TYR A 74 -5.43 -3.61 13.49
C TYR A 74 -6.60 -2.98 12.74
N VAL A 75 -6.61 -3.04 11.39
CA VAL A 75 -7.62 -2.32 10.61
C VAL A 75 -8.98 -2.99 10.63
N LYS A 76 -10.00 -2.26 11.06
CA LYS A 76 -11.41 -2.67 11.00
C LYS A 76 -12.12 -1.84 9.93
N LYS A 77 -11.95 -2.23 8.67
CA LYS A 77 -12.47 -1.49 7.52
C LYS A 77 -13.95 -1.16 7.67
N ASN A 78 -14.30 0.11 7.45
CA ASN A 78 -15.68 0.64 7.44
C ASN A 78 -16.45 0.50 8.78
N ARG A 79 -15.81 0.09 9.86
CA ARG A 79 -16.46 -0.05 11.18
C ARG A 79 -16.02 1.02 12.16
N GLU A 80 -14.73 1.34 12.16
CA GLU A 80 -14.15 2.34 13.05
C GLU A 80 -12.91 3.00 12.40
N LEU A 81 -12.61 4.23 12.83
CA LEU A 81 -11.37 4.91 12.46
C LEU A 81 -10.23 4.36 13.31
N THR A 82 -9.46 3.42 12.74
CA THR A 82 -8.30 2.82 13.40
C THR A 82 -7.19 3.87 13.57
N GLN A 83 -6.79 4.17 14.81
CA GLN A 83 -5.73 5.14 15.16
C GLN A 83 -4.64 4.54 16.04
N THR A 84 -4.67 3.23 16.26
CA THR A 84 -3.78 2.48 17.16
C THR A 84 -2.81 1.60 16.37
N GLY A 85 -1.79 1.05 17.04
CA GLY A 85 -0.76 0.24 16.39
C GLY A 85 -0.02 1.03 15.32
N PRO A 86 0.22 0.48 14.13
CA PRO A 86 0.94 1.17 13.06
C PRO A 86 0.21 2.42 12.55
N TYR A 87 -1.11 2.52 12.73
CA TYR A 87 -1.90 3.69 12.38
C TYR A 87 -1.69 4.88 13.31
N ALA A 88 -1.04 4.71 14.45
CA ALA A 88 -0.59 5.81 15.31
C ALA A 88 0.65 6.53 14.72
N PHE A 89 1.41 5.89 13.84
CA PHE A 89 2.64 6.42 13.28
C PHE A 89 2.47 6.95 11.86
N THR A 90 1.65 6.29 11.05
CA THR A 90 1.30 6.71 9.68
C THR A 90 -0.15 6.34 9.37
N ARG A 91 -0.83 7.18 8.58
CA ARG A 91 -2.23 6.91 8.20
C ARG A 91 -2.39 5.75 7.22
N ASN A 92 -1.34 5.45 6.46
CA ASN A 92 -1.39 4.47 5.38
C ASN A 92 -0.30 3.39 5.51
N PRO A 93 -0.22 2.63 6.62
CA PRO A 93 0.86 1.67 6.85
C PRO A 93 0.85 0.51 5.84
N LEU A 94 -0.32 0.08 5.36
CA LEU A 94 -0.42 -0.95 4.32
C LEU A 94 0.21 -0.51 3.00
N TYR A 95 -0.01 0.76 2.60
CA TYR A 95 0.60 1.32 1.38
C TYR A 95 2.09 1.53 1.56
N LEU A 96 2.54 2.00 2.73
CA LEU A 96 3.96 2.12 3.05
C LEU A 96 4.67 0.78 2.96
N GLY A 97 4.08 -0.28 3.53
CA GLY A 97 4.63 -1.64 3.43
C GLY A 97 4.73 -2.12 1.97
N SER A 98 3.72 -1.82 1.13
CA SER A 98 3.78 -2.14 -0.30
C SER A 98 4.88 -1.38 -1.02
N MET A 99 5.10 -0.10 -0.69
CA MET A 99 6.16 0.72 -1.27
C MET A 99 7.55 0.19 -0.90
N LEU A 100 7.74 -0.21 0.36
CA LEU A 100 8.99 -0.82 0.82
C LEU A 100 9.27 -2.13 0.09
N MET A 101 8.27 -3.01 -0.06
CA MET A 101 8.41 -4.25 -0.82
C MET A 101 8.77 -3.97 -2.29
N ALA A 102 8.07 -3.06 -2.94
CA ALA A 102 8.33 -2.69 -4.33
C ALA A 102 9.74 -2.10 -4.52
N ALA A 103 10.19 -1.23 -3.62
CA ALA A 103 11.55 -0.69 -3.61
C ALA A 103 12.59 -1.79 -3.40
N GLY A 104 12.33 -2.74 -2.50
CA GLY A 104 13.21 -3.89 -2.27
C GLY A 104 13.33 -4.77 -3.51
N PHE A 105 12.24 -5.14 -4.17
CA PHE A 105 12.31 -5.91 -5.41
C PHE A 105 12.99 -5.17 -6.56
N THR A 106 12.80 -3.85 -6.65
CA THR A 106 13.54 -3.01 -7.61
C THR A 106 15.05 -3.05 -7.34
N LEU A 107 15.43 -3.00 -6.06
CA LEU A 107 16.83 -3.14 -5.63
C LEU A 107 17.40 -4.52 -5.95
N ALA A 108 16.63 -5.60 -5.79
CA ALA A 108 17.07 -6.96 -6.10
C ALA A 108 17.45 -7.12 -7.58
N LEU A 109 16.73 -6.45 -8.47
CA LEU A 109 16.95 -6.48 -9.93
C LEU A 109 18.03 -5.51 -10.39
N LEU A 110 18.27 -4.43 -9.65
CA LEU A 110 19.13 -3.30 -10.08
C LEU A 110 18.74 -2.75 -11.46
N SER A 111 17.46 -2.82 -11.80
CA SER A 111 16.91 -2.47 -13.11
C SER A 111 16.22 -1.11 -13.06
N TRP A 112 16.78 -0.11 -13.75
CA TRP A 112 16.14 1.21 -13.83
C TRP A 112 14.81 1.21 -14.62
N PRO A 113 14.60 0.38 -15.69
CA PRO A 113 13.30 0.31 -16.35
C PRO A 113 12.21 -0.23 -15.41
N VAL A 114 12.54 -1.28 -14.61
CA VAL A 114 11.62 -1.80 -13.60
C VAL A 114 11.33 -0.75 -12.53
N ALA A 115 12.35 -0.03 -12.05
CA ALA A 115 12.20 1.06 -11.10
C ALA A 115 11.24 2.14 -11.60
N LEU A 116 11.40 2.55 -12.86
CA LEU A 116 10.56 3.56 -13.50
C LEU A 116 9.10 3.09 -13.61
N VAL A 117 8.87 1.89 -14.12
CA VAL A 117 7.51 1.35 -14.31
C VAL A 117 6.81 1.16 -12.97
N ILE A 118 7.52 0.61 -11.97
CA ILE A 118 6.98 0.45 -10.61
C ILE A 118 6.70 1.83 -10.00
N GLY A 119 7.63 2.78 -10.07
CA GLY A 119 7.48 4.13 -9.50
C GLY A 119 6.30 4.89 -10.12
N LEU A 120 6.20 4.91 -11.45
CA LEU A 120 5.09 5.53 -12.16
C LEU A 120 3.76 4.82 -11.86
N GLY A 121 3.75 3.49 -11.87
CA GLY A 121 2.56 2.69 -11.56
C GLY A 121 2.07 2.90 -10.12
N PHE A 122 2.99 2.94 -9.16
CA PHE A 122 2.65 3.27 -7.77
C PHE A 122 2.05 4.66 -7.66
N THR A 123 2.69 5.66 -8.24
CA THR A 123 2.20 7.04 -8.21
C THR A 123 0.81 7.15 -8.84
N ALA A 124 0.65 6.61 -10.05
CA ALA A 124 -0.60 6.68 -10.80
C ALA A 124 -1.77 5.93 -10.12
N ILE A 125 -1.50 4.83 -9.41
CA ILE A 125 -2.54 4.02 -8.77
C ILE A 125 -2.76 4.44 -7.32
N TYR A 126 -1.70 4.56 -6.52
CA TYR A 126 -1.83 4.73 -5.07
C TYR A 126 -2.18 6.15 -4.65
N VAL A 127 -1.69 7.19 -5.36
CA VAL A 127 -2.05 8.57 -5.02
C VAL A 127 -3.55 8.80 -5.09
N PRO A 128 -4.26 8.47 -6.19
CA PRO A 128 -5.71 8.64 -6.26
C PRO A 128 -6.49 7.69 -5.35
N VAL A 129 -5.98 6.47 -5.10
CA VAL A 129 -6.62 5.53 -4.18
C VAL A 129 -6.57 6.05 -2.76
N ILE A 130 -5.41 6.47 -2.26
CA ILE A 130 -5.25 7.06 -0.94
C ILE A 130 -6.12 8.32 -0.79
N ALA A 131 -6.12 9.20 -1.80
CA ALA A 131 -6.93 10.41 -1.78
C ALA A 131 -8.44 10.10 -1.70
N SER A 132 -8.90 9.02 -2.34
CA SER A 132 -10.29 8.60 -2.28
C SER A 132 -10.67 7.96 -0.95
N GLU A 133 -9.76 7.15 -0.37
CA GLU A 133 -9.97 6.58 0.97
C GLU A 133 -10.03 7.69 2.03
N GLU A 134 -9.13 8.68 1.97
CA GLU A 134 -9.15 9.81 2.91
C GLU A 134 -10.42 10.63 2.81
N ARG A 135 -11.00 10.79 1.61
CA ARG A 135 -12.30 11.49 1.45
C ARG A 135 -13.44 10.68 2.03
N PHE A 136 -13.46 9.36 1.77
CA PHE A 136 -14.44 8.47 2.37
C PHE A 136 -14.36 8.52 3.92
N LEU A 137 -13.15 8.42 4.47
CA LEU A 137 -12.94 8.46 5.92
C LEU A 137 -13.35 9.81 6.51
N ARG A 138 -13.10 10.93 5.81
CA ARG A 138 -13.53 12.28 6.24
C ARG A 138 -15.06 12.41 6.28
N ALA A 139 -15.75 11.81 5.31
CA ALA A 139 -17.21 11.81 5.27
C ALA A 139 -17.83 10.86 6.30
N ALA A 140 -17.19 9.72 6.57
CA ALA A 140 -17.71 8.68 7.45
C ALA A 140 -17.39 8.91 8.95
N PHE A 141 -16.27 9.60 9.25
CA PHE A 141 -15.77 9.74 10.62
C PHE A 141 -15.46 11.20 10.98
N PRO A 142 -16.26 11.86 11.84
CA PRO A 142 -16.07 13.28 12.22
C PRO A 142 -14.69 13.58 12.83
N GLY A 143 -14.03 12.60 13.46
CA GLY A 143 -12.70 12.71 14.07
C GLY A 143 -11.51 12.62 13.09
N PHE A 144 -11.76 12.38 11.79
CA PHE A 144 -10.70 12.11 10.82
C PHE A 144 -9.75 13.31 10.62
N ASP A 145 -10.25 14.55 10.59
CA ASP A 145 -9.40 15.73 10.41
C ASP A 145 -8.48 15.98 11.62
N ALA A 146 -8.95 15.69 12.83
CA ALA A 146 -8.12 15.74 14.03
C ALA A 146 -7.02 14.65 13.99
N TYR A 147 -7.32 13.48 13.47
CA TYR A 147 -6.34 12.42 13.22
C TYR A 147 -5.32 12.85 12.16
N CYS A 148 -5.74 13.46 11.05
CA CYS A 148 -4.85 13.97 10.00
C CYS A 148 -3.85 15.00 10.49
N ARG A 149 -4.20 15.83 11.46
CA ARG A 149 -3.27 16.80 12.06
C ARG A 149 -2.19 16.18 12.91
N ARG A 150 -2.45 15.00 13.49
CA ARG A 150 -1.52 14.30 14.39
C ARG A 150 -0.65 13.29 13.68
N VAL A 151 -1.17 12.63 12.66
CA VAL A 151 -0.52 11.50 12.00
C VAL A 151 -0.29 11.81 10.53
N PRO A 152 0.94 11.68 10.00
CA PRO A 152 1.25 11.96 8.60
C PRO A 152 0.69 10.89 7.67
N ARG A 153 0.63 11.22 6.37
CA ARG A 153 0.02 10.35 5.34
C ARG A 153 0.80 9.07 5.07
N LEU A 154 2.13 9.15 4.90
CA LEU A 154 2.98 8.02 4.49
C LEU A 154 4.25 7.91 5.34
N ILE A 155 5.02 8.99 5.50
CA ILE A 155 6.28 8.96 6.26
C ILE A 155 5.94 8.78 7.73
N PRO A 156 6.36 7.67 8.39
CA PRO A 156 5.99 7.41 9.76
C PRO A 156 6.67 8.40 10.72
N ARG A 157 5.94 8.78 11.76
CA ARG A 157 6.52 9.52 12.88
C ARG A 157 7.34 8.57 13.75
N LEU A 158 8.31 9.12 14.46
CA LEU A 158 9.08 8.37 15.45
C LEU A 158 8.29 8.14 16.75
N THR A 159 7.33 9.02 17.05
CA THR A 159 6.46 8.92 18.23
C THR A 159 5.00 8.74 17.81
N PRO A 160 4.21 7.92 18.52
CA PRO A 160 2.81 7.69 18.17
C PRO A 160 1.99 8.99 18.34
N GLY A 161 1.14 9.27 17.34
CA GLY A 161 0.15 10.36 17.39
C GLY A 161 -1.11 9.93 18.13
N THR A 162 -1.00 9.48 19.39
CA THR A 162 -2.15 9.05 20.19
C THR A 162 -3.14 10.18 20.41
N PRO A 163 -4.47 9.90 20.42
CA PRO A 163 -5.45 10.86 20.89
C PRO A 163 -5.11 11.27 22.34
N PRO A 164 -5.29 12.54 22.73
CA PRO A 164 -5.20 12.88 24.13
C PRO A 164 -6.20 12.01 24.90
N LEU A 165 -5.73 11.34 25.96
CA LEU A 165 -6.62 10.70 26.92
C LEU A 165 -7.54 11.80 27.44
N HIS A 166 -8.81 11.77 27.08
CA HIS A 166 -9.81 12.60 27.72
C HIS A 166 -9.89 12.16 29.20
N ARG A 167 -9.14 12.87 30.02
CA ARG A 167 -9.24 12.83 31.48
C ARG A 167 -10.45 13.68 31.86
N GLY A 168 -11.66 13.16 31.68
CA GLY A 168 -12.86 13.90 32.05
C GLY A 168 -14.11 13.25 31.46
N LEU A 169 -14.89 12.61 32.35
CA LEU A 169 -16.28 12.20 32.28
C LEU A 169 -16.74 11.32 31.09
N PRO A 170 -17.36 10.18 31.35
CA PRO A 170 -18.03 9.41 30.32
C PRO A 170 -19.25 10.20 29.85
N SER A 171 -19.16 10.88 28.71
CA SER A 171 -20.36 11.34 28.02
C SER A 171 -21.08 10.10 27.48
N THR A 172 -22.20 9.81 28.07
CA THR A 172 -23.21 8.87 27.62
C THR A 172 -23.46 9.08 26.12
N ASN A 173 -23.18 8.08 25.30
CA ASN A 173 -23.48 7.90 23.88
C ASN A 173 -22.42 8.24 22.80
N GLU A 174 -21.22 8.61 23.10
CA GLU A 174 -20.16 8.50 22.09
C GLU A 174 -19.46 7.14 22.27
N LYS A 175 -19.59 6.27 21.29
CA LYS A 175 -18.67 5.14 21.10
C LYS A 175 -17.29 5.75 20.79
N VAL A 176 -16.63 6.29 21.81
CA VAL A 176 -15.22 6.67 21.73
C VAL A 176 -14.44 5.38 21.62
N THR A 177 -14.24 4.92 20.40
CA THR A 177 -13.38 3.80 20.03
C THR A 177 -11.91 4.21 20.17
N GLY A 178 -11.58 4.69 21.37
CA GLY A 178 -10.20 4.90 21.85
C GLY A 178 -9.67 3.74 22.66
N ALA A 179 -10.35 2.58 22.63
CA ALA A 179 -9.78 1.36 23.19
C ALA A 179 -8.51 1.03 22.40
N ALA A 180 -7.40 0.86 23.12
CA ALA A 180 -6.14 0.41 22.55
C ALA A 180 -6.42 -0.85 21.71
N GLY A 181 -6.53 -0.69 20.39
CA GLY A 181 -6.77 -1.81 19.49
C GLY A 181 -5.60 -2.78 19.67
N SER A 182 -5.89 -4.02 20.01
CA SER A 182 -4.90 -5.09 20.05
C SER A 182 -4.80 -5.73 18.66
N PHE A 183 -3.64 -6.27 18.34
CA PHE A 183 -3.45 -7.07 17.13
C PHE A 183 -4.40 -8.27 17.15
N SER A 184 -5.12 -8.48 16.06
CA SER A 184 -6.04 -9.60 15.89
C SER A 184 -5.60 -10.50 14.75
N VAL A 185 -5.27 -11.75 15.08
CA VAL A 185 -4.91 -12.79 14.11
C VAL A 185 -6.08 -13.06 13.15
N SER A 186 -7.33 -13.00 13.65
CA SER A 186 -8.52 -13.21 12.83
C SER A 186 -8.67 -12.13 11.75
N LEU A 187 -8.38 -10.87 12.07
CA LEU A 187 -8.36 -9.78 11.09
C LEU A 187 -7.25 -9.98 10.05
N TYR A 188 -6.04 -10.37 10.49
CA TYR A 188 -4.94 -10.68 9.58
C TYR A 188 -5.32 -11.78 8.58
N LEU A 189 -5.92 -12.87 9.05
CA LEU A 189 -6.37 -13.97 8.20
C LEU A 189 -7.52 -13.54 7.27
N GLN A 190 -8.47 -12.76 7.79
CA GLN A 190 -9.59 -12.22 7.01
C GLN A 190 -9.12 -11.33 5.85
N HIS A 191 -8.09 -10.52 6.07
CA HIS A 191 -7.51 -9.66 5.04
C HIS A 191 -6.60 -10.41 4.06
N ARG A 192 -6.30 -11.69 4.30
CA ARG A 192 -5.45 -12.57 3.47
C ARG A 192 -4.08 -11.96 3.17
N GLU A 193 -3.50 -11.22 4.13
CA GLU A 193 -2.20 -10.57 3.95
C GLU A 193 -1.03 -11.56 3.86
N TYR A 194 -1.23 -12.82 4.24
CA TYR A 194 -0.28 -13.90 3.97
C TYR A 194 -0.01 -14.10 2.46
N ASN A 195 -0.94 -13.69 1.57
CA ASN A 195 -0.72 -13.72 0.13
C ASN A 195 0.44 -12.80 -0.29
N ALA A 196 0.67 -11.69 0.42
CA ALA A 196 1.82 -10.83 0.16
C ALA A 196 3.14 -11.54 0.47
N ALA A 197 3.19 -12.32 1.55
CA ALA A 197 4.36 -13.13 1.90
C ALA A 197 4.59 -14.26 0.90
N ILE A 198 3.52 -14.96 0.48
CA ILE A 198 3.59 -15.99 -0.56
C ILE A 198 4.10 -15.38 -1.87
N GLY A 199 3.53 -14.26 -2.31
CA GLY A 199 3.95 -13.56 -3.53
C GLY A 199 5.42 -13.13 -3.48
N ALA A 200 5.87 -12.59 -2.34
CA ALA A 200 7.26 -12.25 -2.12
C ALA A 200 8.18 -13.46 -2.19
N ALA A 201 7.81 -14.56 -1.53
CA ALA A 201 8.58 -15.81 -1.55
C ALA A 201 8.70 -16.37 -2.99
N LEU A 202 7.59 -16.42 -3.74
CA LEU A 202 7.59 -16.88 -5.13
C LEU A 202 8.47 -15.99 -6.02
N LEU A 203 8.46 -14.68 -5.79
CA LEU A 203 9.30 -13.75 -6.55
C LEU A 203 10.79 -13.95 -6.24
N TYR A 204 11.17 -14.16 -4.96
CA TYR A 204 12.55 -14.50 -4.62
C TYR A 204 12.97 -15.87 -5.17
N LEU A 205 12.10 -16.87 -5.12
CA LEU A 205 12.35 -18.17 -5.75
C LEU A 205 12.56 -18.01 -7.26
N SER A 206 11.77 -17.19 -7.93
CA SER A 206 11.97 -16.93 -9.36
C SER A 206 13.29 -16.22 -9.67
N LEU A 207 13.74 -15.27 -8.82
CA LEU A 207 15.05 -14.63 -8.96
C LEU A 207 16.20 -15.61 -8.84
N LEU A 208 16.07 -16.63 -8.00
CA LEU A 208 17.13 -17.59 -7.74
C LEU A 208 17.16 -18.76 -8.74
N PHE A 209 16.00 -19.22 -9.18
CA PHE A 209 15.88 -20.49 -9.91
C PHE A 209 15.42 -20.38 -11.36
N LEU A 210 14.71 -19.29 -11.74
CA LEU A 210 14.12 -19.21 -13.08
C LEU A 210 15.19 -19.14 -14.18
N ARG A 211 16.23 -18.35 -13.99
CA ARG A 211 17.31 -18.23 -14.97
C ARG A 211 18.13 -19.52 -15.13
N PRO A 212 18.64 -20.16 -14.07
CA PRO A 212 19.31 -21.45 -14.19
C PRO A 212 18.43 -22.50 -14.89
N ALA A 213 17.13 -22.54 -14.59
CA ALA A 213 16.20 -23.46 -15.24
C ALA A 213 16.05 -23.15 -16.73
N MET A 214 15.96 -21.89 -17.13
CA MET A 214 15.91 -21.48 -18.54
C MET A 214 17.19 -21.88 -19.29
N GLU A 215 18.37 -21.65 -18.68
CA GLU A 215 19.65 -22.04 -19.26
C GLU A 215 19.76 -23.56 -19.43
N ALA A 216 19.32 -24.33 -18.43
CA ALA A 216 19.32 -25.78 -18.51
C ALA A 216 18.43 -26.33 -19.66
N ILE A 217 17.24 -25.75 -19.84
CA ILE A 217 16.32 -26.10 -20.92
C ILE A 217 16.94 -25.79 -22.30
N LEU A 218 17.53 -24.61 -22.46
CA LEU A 218 18.12 -24.18 -23.73
C LEU A 218 19.39 -24.98 -24.11
N HIS A 219 20.16 -25.42 -23.13
CA HIS A 219 21.37 -26.26 -23.37
C HIS A 219 21.06 -27.73 -23.47
N GLY A 220 20.00 -28.21 -22.79
CA GLY A 220 19.56 -29.62 -22.90
C GLY A 220 18.78 -29.95 -24.18
N ALA A 221 18.41 -28.93 -24.96
CA ALA A 221 17.75 -29.08 -26.27
C ALA A 221 18.72 -29.04 -27.45
N ARG A 222 20.04 -29.00 -27.18
CA ARG A 222 21.12 -29.13 -28.16
C ARG A 222 21.79 -30.48 -28.00
#